data_059c9b474c4cc391e9c06f90b9efdf12
#
_entry.id   059c9b474c4cc391e9c06f90b9efdf12
#
_cell.length_a   1.000
_cell.length_b   1.000
_cell.length_c   1.000
_cell.angle_alpha   90.00
_cell.angle_beta   90.00
_cell.angle_gamma   90.00
#
_symmetry.space_group_name_H-M   'P 1'
#
loop_
_entity.id
_entity.type
_entity.pdbx_description
1 polymer ?
#
loop_
_entity_poly.entity_id
_entity_poly.type
_entity_poly.pdbx_seq_one_letter_code
_entity_poly.pdbx_strand_id
1 'polypeptide(L)'
;MQLQINEESLPVYEALASKTRIKIIQLLSKKKMNVKDLAKELGVSSAITTMHVKKLEEANIIKTEKVGQQKISSLRVDKIDISFPEKIFNAFDTKETSIPIGHYTNYAIEPTCGLATIHDFIGKVDEPRYFMDPRRMDARILWFTSGFVEYQAPNFVNYSPLS
;
A
#
# COMPACT_ATOMS: atom_id res chain seq x y z
N MET A 1 3.03 2.81 12.18
CA MET A 1 2.66 4.22 12.50
C MET A 1 2.13 4.86 11.22
N GLN A 2 1.00 5.56 11.29
CA GLN A 2 0.44 6.30 10.16
C GLN A 2 0.69 7.79 10.37
N LEU A 3 1.12 8.48 9.33
CA LEU A 3 1.41 9.91 9.31
C LEU A 3 0.67 10.57 8.15
N GLN A 4 0.35 11.84 8.32
CA GLN A 4 -0.16 12.71 7.27
C GLN A 4 0.85 13.82 6.98
N ILE A 5 0.86 14.36 5.77
CA ILE A 5 1.66 15.54 5.44
C ILE A 5 0.99 16.76 6.04
N ASN A 6 1.30 17.01 7.33
CA ASN A 6 0.84 18.14 8.13
C ASN A 6 1.90 18.51 9.18
N GLU A 7 1.68 19.62 9.90
CA GLU A 7 2.61 20.10 10.91
C GLU A 7 2.75 19.17 12.12
N GLU A 8 1.71 18.42 12.48
CA GLU A 8 1.72 17.46 13.59
C GLU A 8 2.72 16.33 13.37
N SER A 9 2.92 15.93 12.10
CA SER A 9 3.86 14.88 11.70
C SER A 9 5.30 15.37 11.53
N LEU A 10 5.53 16.69 11.56
CA LEU A 10 6.84 17.32 11.34
C LEU A 10 7.95 16.76 12.23
N PRO A 11 7.74 16.50 13.55
CA PRO A 11 8.80 15.94 14.40
C PRO A 11 9.33 14.59 13.90
N VAL A 12 8.49 13.77 13.28
CA VAL A 12 8.90 12.48 12.71
C VAL A 12 9.73 12.71 11.45
N TYR A 13 9.32 13.60 10.57
CA TYR A 13 10.07 13.92 9.34
C TYR A 13 11.44 14.51 9.69
N GLU A 14 11.50 15.44 10.63
CA GLU A 14 12.77 15.97 11.11
C GLU A 14 13.65 14.89 11.74
N ALA A 15 13.07 13.99 12.53
CA ALA A 15 13.80 12.89 13.14
C ALA A 15 14.44 11.96 12.08
N LEU A 16 13.78 11.73 10.97
CA LEU A 16 14.30 10.92 9.87
C LEU A 16 15.28 11.66 8.96
N ALA A 17 15.26 12.99 8.93
CA ALA A 17 16.13 13.82 8.10
C ALA A 17 17.57 13.93 8.64
N SER A 18 18.18 12.81 9.07
CA SER A 18 19.56 12.81 9.60
C SER A 18 20.24 11.45 9.39
N LYS A 19 21.40 11.47 8.74
CA LYS A 19 22.22 10.25 8.51
C LYS A 19 22.55 9.52 9.81
N THR A 20 22.87 10.24 10.88
CA THR A 20 23.19 9.65 12.18
C THR A 20 21.98 8.96 12.80
N ARG A 21 20.79 9.58 12.75
CA ARG A 21 19.57 8.99 13.29
C ARG A 21 19.09 7.78 12.50
N ILE A 22 19.25 7.80 11.18
CA ILE A 22 19.00 6.62 10.34
C ILE A 22 19.94 5.47 10.72
N LYS A 23 21.23 5.75 10.97
CA LYS A 23 22.16 4.70 11.45
C LYS A 23 21.74 4.14 12.81
N ILE A 24 21.29 4.99 13.74
CA ILE A 24 20.76 4.52 15.04
C ILE A 24 19.58 3.58 14.82
N ILE A 25 18.61 3.93 13.98
CA ILE A 25 17.47 3.08 13.63
C ILE A 25 17.95 1.73 13.07
N GLN A 26 18.89 1.75 12.13
CA GLN A 26 19.48 0.53 11.55
C GLN A 26 20.20 -0.35 12.57
N LEU A 27 20.87 0.23 13.55
CA LEU A 27 21.50 -0.52 14.64
C LEU A 27 20.45 -1.14 15.57
N LEU A 28 19.45 -0.35 15.95
CA LEU A 28 18.35 -0.79 16.82
C LEU A 28 17.41 -1.79 16.16
N SER A 29 17.37 -1.87 14.82
CA SER A 29 16.61 -2.91 14.13
C SER A 29 17.22 -4.30 14.29
N LYS A 30 18.52 -4.36 14.57
CA LYS A 30 19.25 -5.64 14.77
C LYS A 30 19.20 -6.09 16.23
N LYS A 31 19.35 -5.17 17.17
CA LYS A 31 19.35 -5.45 18.62
C LYS A 31 19.10 -4.19 19.44
N LYS A 32 18.58 -4.37 20.64
CA LYS A 32 18.47 -3.29 21.64
C LYS A 32 19.88 -2.87 22.08
N MET A 33 20.10 -1.56 22.28
CA MET A 33 21.41 -1.03 22.66
C MET A 33 21.31 0.10 23.66
N ASN A 34 22.34 0.27 24.49
CA ASN A 34 22.50 1.46 25.33
C ASN A 34 23.20 2.59 24.56
N VAL A 35 23.19 3.80 25.12
CA VAL A 35 23.79 4.98 24.48
C VAL A 35 25.31 4.85 24.29
N LYS A 36 26.02 4.17 25.21
CA LYS A 36 27.48 4.00 25.10
C LYS A 36 27.83 3.11 23.91
N ASP A 37 27.10 2.00 23.73
CA ASP A 37 27.32 1.08 22.61
C ASP A 37 26.94 1.74 21.28
N LEU A 38 25.84 2.49 21.23
CA LEU A 38 25.46 3.29 20.06
C LEU A 38 26.54 4.30 19.69
N ALA A 39 27.09 5.02 20.70
CA ALA A 39 28.16 6.01 20.50
C ALA A 39 29.42 5.38 19.90
N LYS A 40 29.78 4.19 20.39
CA LYS A 40 30.93 3.41 19.88
C LYS A 40 30.71 3.01 18.41
N GLU A 41 29.55 2.46 18.06
CA GLU A 41 29.23 2.05 16.70
C GLU A 41 29.14 3.23 15.71
N LEU A 42 28.72 4.39 16.21
CA LEU A 42 28.60 5.60 15.39
C LEU A 42 29.91 6.39 15.27
N GLY A 43 30.89 6.15 16.14
CA GLY A 43 32.14 6.91 16.19
C GLY A 43 31.96 8.35 16.69
N VAL A 44 30.95 8.61 17.55
CA VAL A 44 30.65 9.94 18.11
C VAL A 44 30.57 9.89 19.63
N SER A 45 30.56 11.06 20.29
CA SER A 45 30.47 11.10 21.75
C SER A 45 29.12 10.64 22.27
N SER A 46 29.08 10.14 23.51
CA SER A 46 27.83 9.75 24.19
C SER A 46 26.86 10.92 24.33
N ALA A 47 27.37 12.14 24.49
CA ALA A 47 26.53 13.35 24.57
C ALA A 47 25.79 13.62 23.27
N ILE A 48 26.49 13.55 22.12
CA ILE A 48 25.88 13.69 20.78
C ILE A 48 24.89 12.56 20.51
N THR A 49 25.26 11.31 20.88
CA THR A 49 24.35 10.15 20.73
C THR A 49 23.08 10.33 21.56
N THR A 50 23.19 10.81 22.80
CA THR A 50 22.03 11.07 23.68
C THR A 50 21.08 12.09 23.03
N MET A 51 21.59 13.15 22.42
CA MET A 51 20.80 14.15 21.72
C MET A 51 20.02 13.51 20.54
N HIS A 52 20.66 12.66 19.76
CA HIS A 52 20.01 11.98 18.65
C HIS A 52 18.96 10.95 19.11
N VAL A 53 19.27 10.19 20.17
CA VAL A 53 18.34 9.25 20.80
C VAL A 53 17.11 9.99 21.31
N LYS A 54 17.28 11.12 22.03
CA LYS A 54 16.18 11.92 22.54
C LYS A 54 15.25 12.42 21.42
N LYS A 55 15.80 12.91 20.29
CA LYS A 55 15.00 13.32 19.13
C LYS A 55 14.19 12.16 18.50
N LEU A 56 14.75 10.97 18.48
CA LEU A 56 14.02 9.76 17.99
C LEU A 56 12.94 9.31 18.98
N GLU A 57 13.13 9.51 20.28
CA GLU A 57 12.13 9.26 21.32
C GLU A 57 10.97 10.26 21.26
N GLU A 58 11.26 11.55 21.12
CA GLU A 58 10.28 12.62 20.95
C GLU A 58 9.40 12.38 19.71
N ALA A 59 9.97 11.82 18.64
CA ALA A 59 9.27 11.39 17.44
C ALA A 59 8.54 10.04 17.58
N ASN A 60 8.58 9.40 18.76
CA ASN A 60 7.98 8.08 19.01
C ASN A 60 8.49 6.95 18.10
N ILE A 61 9.66 7.09 17.49
CA ILE A 61 10.28 6.08 16.63
C ILE A 61 10.96 4.99 17.46
N ILE A 62 11.59 5.39 18.57
CA ILE A 62 12.24 4.51 19.53
C ILE A 62 11.66 4.70 20.92
N LYS A 63 11.95 3.77 21.82
CA LYS A 63 11.73 3.89 23.25
C LYS A 63 12.99 3.53 24.01
N THR A 64 13.21 4.16 25.15
CA THR A 64 14.30 3.83 26.09
C THR A 64 13.71 3.40 27.42
N GLU A 65 14.14 2.23 27.88
CA GLU A 65 13.70 1.63 29.14
C GLU A 65 14.88 1.46 30.08
N LYS A 66 14.69 1.65 31.38
CA LYS A 66 15.71 1.37 32.37
C LYS A 66 15.74 -0.12 32.66
N VAL A 67 16.84 -0.78 32.34
CA VAL A 67 17.09 -2.18 32.64
C VAL A 67 18.28 -2.26 33.58
N GLY A 68 18.02 -2.53 34.86
CA GLY A 68 19.02 -2.44 35.90
C GLY A 68 19.57 -1.01 36.03
N GLN A 69 20.89 -0.88 35.88
CA GLN A 69 21.61 0.41 35.94
C GLN A 69 21.71 1.12 34.59
N GLN A 70 21.23 0.51 33.51
CA GLN A 70 21.41 1.03 32.14
C GLN A 70 20.10 1.46 31.51
N LYS A 71 20.19 2.46 30.63
CA LYS A 71 19.11 2.86 29.73
C LYS A 71 19.29 2.15 28.39
N ILE A 72 18.35 1.30 28.02
CA ILE A 72 18.38 0.49 26.80
C ILE A 72 17.34 1.03 25.83
N SER A 73 17.78 1.40 24.64
CA SER A 73 16.93 1.86 23.55
C SER A 73 16.54 0.72 22.62
N SER A 74 15.30 0.76 22.12
CA SER A 74 14.76 -0.20 21.15
C SER A 74 13.82 0.50 20.19
N LEU A 75 13.61 -0.08 19.00
CA LEU A 75 12.58 0.40 18.07
C LEU A 75 11.19 0.24 18.69
N ARG A 76 10.35 1.22 18.45
CA ARG A 76 8.94 1.24 18.82
C ARG A 76 8.04 0.98 17.61
N VAL A 77 8.51 1.32 16.41
CA VAL A 77 7.76 1.18 15.14
C VAL A 77 8.52 0.25 14.20
N ASP A 78 7.79 -0.54 13.48
CA ASP A 78 8.25 -1.44 12.43
C ASP A 78 8.04 -0.84 11.04
N LYS A 79 6.99 -0.01 10.90
CA LYS A 79 6.58 0.59 9.62
C LYS A 79 5.99 1.98 9.85
N ILE A 80 6.30 2.89 8.91
CA ILE A 80 5.71 4.23 8.82
C ILE A 80 5.05 4.34 7.44
N ASP A 81 3.73 4.60 7.43
CA ASP A 81 2.95 4.90 6.24
C ASP A 81 2.69 6.40 6.19
N ILE A 82 2.99 7.05 5.08
CA ILE A 82 2.81 8.48 4.89
C ILE A 82 1.71 8.72 3.87
N SER A 83 0.63 9.38 4.29
CA SER A 83 -0.47 9.78 3.42
C SER A 83 -0.31 11.23 3.00
N PHE A 84 -0.40 11.48 1.69
CA PHE A 84 -0.45 12.82 1.14
C PHE A 84 -1.88 13.37 1.23
N PRO A 85 -2.04 14.72 1.33
CA PRO A 85 -3.35 15.34 1.24
C PRO A 85 -4.04 14.93 -0.06
N GLU A 86 -5.36 14.80 -0.01
CA GLU A 86 -6.14 14.56 -1.22
C GLU A 86 -5.86 15.66 -2.24
N LYS A 87 -5.67 15.27 -3.49
CA LYS A 87 -5.46 16.24 -4.57
C LYS A 87 -6.74 17.06 -4.75
N ILE A 88 -6.66 18.36 -4.51
CA ILE A 88 -7.76 19.29 -4.73
C ILE A 88 -8.13 19.37 -6.22
N PHE A 89 -7.19 19.06 -7.10
CA PHE A 89 -7.39 18.99 -8.55
C PHE A 89 -7.11 17.58 -9.05
N ASN A 90 -8.12 16.73 -9.05
CA ASN A 90 -8.12 15.62 -9.98
C ASN A 90 -8.42 16.20 -11.36
N ALA A 91 -7.38 16.37 -12.18
CA ALA A 91 -7.57 16.69 -13.61
C ALA A 91 -8.44 15.61 -14.30
N PHE A 92 -8.55 14.46 -13.67
CA PHE A 92 -9.44 13.36 -14.05
C PHE A 92 -10.19 12.91 -12.79
N ASP A 93 -11.49 13.15 -12.76
CA ASP A 93 -12.39 12.59 -11.75
C ASP A 93 -12.45 11.06 -12.00
N THR A 94 -11.70 10.32 -11.18
CA THR A 94 -11.67 8.86 -11.31
C THR A 94 -12.93 8.29 -10.69
N LYS A 95 -13.77 7.70 -11.52
CA LYS A 95 -14.93 6.93 -11.07
C LYS A 95 -14.60 5.45 -11.13
N GLU A 96 -14.76 4.76 -10.02
CA GLU A 96 -14.61 3.32 -9.96
C GLU A 96 -15.97 2.66 -10.14
N THR A 97 -16.02 1.64 -10.99
CA THR A 97 -17.19 0.79 -11.14
C THR A 97 -16.73 -0.66 -11.20
N SER A 98 -17.46 -1.53 -10.50
CA SER A 98 -17.21 -2.96 -10.54
C SER A 98 -18.18 -3.61 -11.51
N ILE A 99 -17.68 -4.20 -12.57
CA ILE A 99 -18.47 -4.94 -13.54
C ILE A 99 -18.16 -6.44 -13.38
N PRO A 100 -19.15 -7.28 -13.04
CA PRO A 100 -18.91 -8.72 -12.92
C PRO A 100 -18.44 -9.32 -14.25
N ILE A 101 -17.57 -10.31 -14.18
CA ILE A 101 -16.89 -10.93 -15.35
C ILE A 101 -17.87 -11.35 -16.44
N GLY A 102 -19.02 -11.90 -16.09
CA GLY A 102 -20.01 -12.39 -17.05
C GLY A 102 -20.93 -11.32 -17.65
N HIS A 103 -20.81 -10.05 -17.27
CA HIS A 103 -21.69 -8.96 -17.70
C HIS A 103 -21.20 -8.22 -18.95
N TYR A 104 -20.41 -8.87 -19.77
CA TYR A 104 -20.02 -8.32 -21.07
C TYR A 104 -21.21 -8.20 -22.02
N THR A 105 -21.17 -7.21 -22.90
CA THR A 105 -22.23 -6.88 -23.87
C THR A 105 -21.93 -7.46 -25.26
N ASN A 106 -20.66 -7.69 -25.58
CA ASN A 106 -20.24 -8.22 -26.84
C ASN A 106 -18.99 -9.09 -26.66
N TYR A 107 -18.74 -10.05 -27.54
CA TYR A 107 -17.55 -10.88 -27.56
C TYR A 107 -17.26 -11.43 -28.95
N ALA A 108 -15.98 -11.70 -29.19
CA ALA A 108 -15.50 -12.53 -30.30
C ALA A 108 -14.30 -13.32 -29.75
N ILE A 109 -14.45 -14.63 -29.66
CA ILE A 109 -13.53 -15.50 -28.90
C ILE A 109 -13.21 -16.74 -29.68
N GLU A 110 -11.95 -17.15 -29.63
CA GLU A 110 -11.48 -18.40 -30.20
C GLU A 110 -11.02 -19.38 -29.10
N PRO A 111 -11.16 -20.70 -29.33
CA PRO A 111 -10.59 -21.70 -28.43
C PRO A 111 -9.05 -21.58 -28.32
N THR A 112 -8.45 -21.92 -27.14
CA THR A 112 -9.10 -22.53 -25.98
C THR A 112 -9.84 -21.47 -25.17
N CYS A 113 -11.07 -21.74 -24.79
CA CYS A 113 -11.88 -20.75 -24.09
C CYS A 113 -12.86 -21.42 -23.11
N GLY A 114 -13.38 -20.65 -22.17
CA GLY A 114 -14.41 -21.13 -21.25
C GLY A 114 -14.83 -20.11 -20.20
N LEU A 115 -15.88 -20.51 -19.50
CA LEU A 115 -16.44 -19.79 -18.36
C LEU A 115 -16.60 -20.73 -17.18
N ALA A 116 -16.36 -20.28 -15.98
CA ALA A 116 -16.59 -21.03 -14.75
C ALA A 116 -17.18 -20.17 -13.65
N THR A 117 -18.02 -20.78 -12.81
CA THR A 117 -18.39 -20.27 -11.50
C THR A 117 -17.32 -20.67 -10.48
N ILE A 118 -17.56 -20.45 -9.20
CA ILE A 118 -16.67 -20.95 -8.14
C ILE A 118 -16.78 -22.48 -7.93
N HIS A 119 -17.78 -23.14 -8.53
CA HIS A 119 -18.06 -24.57 -8.33
C HIS A 119 -17.92 -25.39 -9.60
N ASP A 120 -18.41 -24.87 -10.73
CA ASP A 120 -18.54 -25.62 -11.96
C ASP A 120 -18.22 -24.82 -13.23
N PHE A 121 -17.95 -25.52 -14.34
CA PHE A 121 -17.89 -24.93 -15.68
C PHE A 121 -19.29 -24.54 -16.17
N ILE A 122 -19.36 -23.43 -16.90
CA ILE A 122 -20.57 -23.00 -17.59
C ILE A 122 -20.50 -23.54 -19.02
N GLY A 123 -21.31 -24.56 -19.31
CA GLY A 123 -21.30 -25.24 -20.59
C GLY A 123 -20.09 -26.16 -20.80
N LYS A 124 -19.61 -26.21 -22.00
CA LYS A 124 -18.41 -27.00 -22.35
C LYS A 124 -17.23 -26.08 -22.62
N VAL A 125 -16.05 -26.54 -22.20
CA VAL A 125 -14.78 -25.89 -22.51
C VAL A 125 -14.55 -25.94 -24.02
N ASP A 126 -13.89 -24.94 -24.57
CA ASP A 126 -13.53 -24.74 -25.97
C ASP A 126 -14.71 -24.61 -26.95
N GLU A 127 -15.90 -24.30 -26.43
CA GLU A 127 -17.06 -23.96 -27.24
C GLU A 127 -17.48 -22.47 -26.99
N PRO A 128 -17.14 -21.53 -27.89
CA PRO A 128 -17.45 -20.09 -27.72
C PRO A 128 -18.92 -19.75 -27.56
N ARG A 129 -19.82 -20.59 -28.09
CA ARG A 129 -21.28 -20.38 -27.98
C ARG A 129 -21.79 -20.28 -26.55
N TYR A 130 -21.09 -20.91 -25.57
CA TYR A 130 -21.48 -20.83 -24.15
C TYR A 130 -21.20 -19.47 -23.52
N PHE A 131 -20.50 -18.60 -24.19
CA PHE A 131 -20.38 -17.22 -23.77
C PHE A 131 -21.71 -16.42 -23.86
N MET A 132 -22.73 -16.98 -24.51
CA MET A 132 -24.12 -16.46 -24.47
C MET A 132 -25.03 -17.23 -23.51
N ASP A 133 -24.53 -18.25 -22.80
CA ASP A 133 -25.31 -18.95 -21.78
C ASP A 133 -25.77 -17.96 -20.68
N PRO A 134 -27.06 -17.95 -20.31
CA PRO A 134 -27.54 -17.04 -19.24
C PRO A 134 -26.80 -17.16 -17.92
N ARG A 135 -26.28 -18.35 -17.60
CA ARG A 135 -25.47 -18.59 -16.36
C ARG A 135 -24.14 -17.83 -16.35
N ARG A 136 -23.74 -17.25 -17.50
CA ARG A 136 -22.54 -16.38 -17.56
C ARG A 136 -22.57 -15.25 -16.55
N MET A 137 -23.75 -14.81 -16.12
CA MET A 137 -23.90 -13.78 -15.10
C MET A 137 -23.29 -14.17 -13.74
N ASP A 138 -23.17 -15.49 -13.48
CA ASP A 138 -22.55 -16.03 -12.27
C ASP A 138 -21.06 -16.38 -12.46
N ALA A 139 -20.49 -16.10 -13.64
CA ALA A 139 -19.10 -16.39 -13.94
C ALA A 139 -18.15 -15.63 -13.01
N ARG A 140 -17.13 -16.36 -12.53
CA ARG A 140 -16.03 -15.83 -11.72
C ARG A 140 -14.69 -15.93 -12.42
N ILE A 141 -14.62 -16.79 -13.43
CA ILE A 141 -13.44 -16.98 -14.27
C ILE A 141 -13.90 -16.98 -15.72
N LEU A 142 -13.15 -16.28 -16.54
CA LEU A 142 -13.29 -16.22 -17.99
C LEU A 142 -11.89 -16.36 -18.59
N TRP A 143 -11.74 -17.20 -19.59
CA TRP A 143 -10.48 -17.34 -20.33
C TRP A 143 -10.72 -17.58 -21.82
N PHE A 144 -9.78 -17.16 -22.63
CA PHE A 144 -9.72 -17.43 -24.07
C PHE A 144 -8.29 -17.22 -24.59
N THR A 145 -7.94 -17.86 -25.69
CA THR A 145 -6.62 -17.75 -26.30
C THR A 145 -6.52 -16.51 -27.16
N SER A 146 -7.55 -16.21 -27.94
CA SER A 146 -7.60 -15.08 -28.86
C SER A 146 -9.00 -14.47 -28.88
N GLY A 147 -9.10 -13.17 -29.13
CA GLY A 147 -10.36 -12.47 -29.21
C GLY A 147 -10.51 -11.35 -28.17
N PHE A 148 -11.75 -11.00 -27.87
CA PHE A 148 -12.09 -9.97 -26.91
C PHE A 148 -13.44 -10.19 -26.26
N VAL A 149 -13.64 -9.54 -25.11
CA VAL A 149 -14.95 -9.28 -24.49
C VAL A 149 -15.08 -7.77 -24.24
N GLU A 150 -16.25 -7.23 -24.52
CA GLU A 150 -16.56 -5.80 -24.30
C GLU A 150 -17.52 -5.63 -23.14
N TYR A 151 -17.21 -4.66 -22.29
CA TYR A 151 -18.07 -4.25 -21.18
C TYR A 151 -18.57 -2.85 -21.37
N GLN A 152 -19.84 -2.62 -21.07
CA GLN A 152 -20.42 -1.28 -21.06
C GLN A 152 -20.28 -0.72 -19.64
N ALA A 153 -19.38 0.26 -19.49
CA ALA A 153 -19.24 1.00 -18.24
C ALA A 153 -20.23 2.17 -18.18
N PRO A 154 -20.80 2.48 -17.00
CA PRO A 154 -21.61 3.66 -16.82
C PRO A 154 -20.82 4.94 -17.14
N ASN A 155 -21.40 5.84 -17.92
CA ASN A 155 -20.82 7.15 -18.16
C ASN A 155 -21.24 8.11 -17.04
N PHE A 156 -20.33 8.46 -16.16
CA PHE A 156 -20.55 9.42 -15.07
C PHE A 156 -20.21 10.87 -15.45
N VAL A 157 -19.89 11.14 -16.70
CA VAL A 157 -19.58 12.50 -17.16
C VAL A 157 -20.90 13.27 -17.28
N ASN A 158 -21.14 14.16 -16.34
CA ASN A 158 -22.21 15.16 -16.49
C ASN A 158 -21.75 16.19 -17.52
N TYR A 159 -22.32 16.13 -18.71
CA TYR A 159 -22.23 17.24 -19.65
C TYR A 159 -23.02 18.42 -19.08
N SER A 160 -22.37 19.35 -18.42
CA SER A 160 -22.93 20.69 -18.26
C SER A 160 -22.91 21.34 -19.65
N PRO A 161 -24.05 21.68 -20.24
CA PRO A 161 -24.02 22.44 -21.48
C PRO A 161 -23.30 23.76 -21.21
N LEU A 162 -22.32 24.05 -22.04
CA LEU A 162 -21.62 25.34 -22.03
C LEU A 162 -22.67 26.42 -22.24
N SER A 163 -22.92 27.21 -21.21
CA SER A 163 -23.74 28.43 -21.26
C SER A 163 -22.93 29.60 -21.82
#